data_9f77ea74a27fd7a5878f289c6d205acc
#
_entry.id   9f77ea74a27fd7a5878f289c6d205acc
#
_cell.length_a   1.000
_cell.length_b   1.000
_cell.length_c   1.000
_cell.angle_alpha   90.00
_cell.angle_beta   90.00
_cell.angle_gamma   90.00
#
_symmetry.space_group_name_H-M   'P 1'
#
loop_
_entity.id
_entity.type
_entity.pdbx_description
1 polymer ?
#
loop_
_entity_poly.entity_id
_entity_poly.type
_entity_poly.pdbx_seq_one_letter_code
_entity_poly.pdbx_strand_id
1 'polypeptide(L)'
;MSKHVIRYEDGLSRCSWPGKDDLYIHYHDTEWGVPLTGDDAMFERVALEGFQAGLSWITILRRRENFRKAFKNFQIAKVARMSDKDVEKLMDNDGIIRNRAKIASTISNAKLTLRLEDSLTDIIWSHAPKVRTKRVSAEKFEFAAITPESEALSKTLRTLGFSFVGPTTMYALMQSIGMVNDHAPGCFRRNQLQD
;
A
#
# COMPACT_ATOMS: atom_id res chain seq x y z
N MET A 1 9.98 -26.24 -6.47
CA MET A 1 9.89 -24.76 -6.50
C MET A 1 8.55 -24.34 -5.90
N SER A 2 8.51 -23.21 -5.20
CA SER A 2 7.24 -22.69 -4.70
C SER A 2 6.29 -22.37 -5.86
N LYS A 3 4.99 -22.67 -5.73
CA LYS A 3 3.93 -22.26 -6.68
C LYS A 3 3.82 -20.74 -6.80
N HIS A 4 4.44 -20.01 -5.86
CA HIS A 4 4.42 -18.55 -5.78
C HIS A 4 5.63 -17.87 -6.41
N VAL A 5 6.51 -18.62 -7.11
CA VAL A 5 7.73 -18.09 -7.74
C VAL A 5 7.82 -18.55 -9.20
N ILE A 6 8.16 -17.62 -10.08
CA ILE A 6 8.40 -17.85 -11.51
C ILE A 6 9.85 -17.42 -11.83
N ARG A 7 10.55 -18.21 -12.65
CA ARG A 7 11.84 -17.84 -13.23
C ARG A 7 11.59 -17.09 -14.54
N TYR A 8 12.23 -15.92 -14.66
CA TYR A 8 12.14 -15.04 -15.82
C TYR A 8 13.33 -15.25 -16.77
N GLU A 9 13.23 -14.70 -17.98
CA GLU A 9 14.28 -14.82 -19.02
C GLU A 9 15.60 -14.16 -18.62
N ASP A 10 15.55 -13.13 -17.77
CA ASP A 10 16.74 -12.48 -17.18
C ASP A 10 17.48 -13.34 -16.14
N GLY A 11 17.00 -14.56 -15.90
CA GLY A 11 17.58 -15.50 -14.94
C GLY A 11 17.17 -15.27 -13.49
N LEU A 12 16.42 -14.20 -13.18
CA LEU A 12 15.92 -13.94 -11.83
C LEU A 12 14.62 -14.70 -11.55
N SER A 13 14.45 -15.12 -10.31
CA SER A 13 13.22 -15.72 -9.82
C SER A 13 12.45 -14.68 -9.00
N ARG A 14 11.20 -14.38 -9.39
CA ARG A 14 10.33 -13.39 -8.74
C ARG A 14 9.06 -14.03 -8.18
N CYS A 15 8.36 -13.35 -7.31
CA CYS A 15 7.00 -13.72 -6.97
C CYS A 15 6.16 -13.87 -8.24
N SER A 16 5.18 -14.76 -8.23
CA SER A 16 4.38 -15.07 -9.42
C SER A 16 3.32 -14.02 -9.76
N TRP A 17 2.93 -13.17 -8.79
CA TRP A 17 1.82 -12.24 -8.95
C TRP A 17 2.07 -11.08 -9.94
N PRO A 18 3.30 -10.59 -10.24
CA PRO A 18 3.50 -9.59 -11.28
C PRO A 18 3.22 -10.12 -12.69
N GLY A 19 3.25 -11.42 -12.90
CA GLY A 19 3.05 -12.05 -14.20
C GLY A 19 4.11 -11.60 -15.21
N LYS A 20 3.68 -11.11 -16.38
CA LYS A 20 4.56 -10.62 -17.46
C LYS A 20 4.40 -9.11 -17.70
N ASP A 21 3.79 -8.38 -16.78
CA ASP A 21 3.57 -6.94 -16.91
C ASP A 21 4.81 -6.19 -16.43
N ASP A 22 5.47 -5.46 -17.32
CA ASP A 22 6.75 -4.77 -17.03
C ASP A 22 6.62 -3.74 -15.91
N LEU A 23 5.51 -2.98 -15.87
CA LEU A 23 5.27 -2.02 -14.81
C LEU A 23 5.11 -2.72 -13.46
N TYR A 24 4.44 -3.87 -13.45
CA TYR A 24 4.20 -4.62 -12.23
C TYR A 24 5.46 -5.35 -11.75
N ILE A 25 6.29 -5.83 -12.68
CA ILE A 25 7.63 -6.39 -12.41
C ILE A 25 8.52 -5.31 -11.81
N HIS A 26 8.54 -4.12 -12.42
CA HIS A 26 9.32 -3.00 -11.91
C HIS A 26 8.91 -2.63 -10.47
N TYR A 27 7.61 -2.51 -10.21
CA TYR A 27 7.08 -2.25 -8.87
C TYR A 27 7.52 -3.33 -7.85
N HIS A 28 7.42 -4.62 -8.23
CA HIS A 28 7.87 -5.73 -7.40
C HIS A 28 9.37 -5.64 -7.08
N ASP A 29 10.17 -5.30 -8.07
CA ASP A 29 11.62 -5.32 -7.95
C ASP A 29 12.18 -4.09 -7.22
N THR A 30 11.49 -2.96 -7.22
CA THR A 30 12.05 -1.69 -6.74
C THR A 30 11.30 -1.05 -5.58
N GLU A 31 10.02 -1.36 -5.40
CA GLU A 31 9.18 -0.66 -4.42
C GLU A 31 8.57 -1.60 -3.37
N TRP A 32 7.94 -2.71 -3.80
CA TRP A 32 7.22 -3.59 -2.89
C TRP A 32 8.14 -4.26 -1.87
N GLY A 33 7.81 -4.13 -0.59
CA GLY A 33 8.62 -4.66 0.50
C GLY A 33 9.81 -3.78 0.90
N VAL A 34 10.01 -2.61 0.25
CA VAL A 34 11.04 -1.64 0.63
C VAL A 34 10.51 -0.73 1.76
N PRO A 35 11.27 -0.53 2.86
CA PRO A 35 10.86 0.36 3.93
C PRO A 35 10.56 1.77 3.44
N LEU A 36 9.33 2.24 3.73
CA LEU A 36 8.85 3.56 3.37
C LEU A 36 8.73 4.42 4.63
N THR A 37 9.23 5.65 4.57
CA THR A 37 9.13 6.66 5.63
C THR A 37 8.69 8.00 5.06
N GLY A 38 8.27 8.92 5.94
CA GLY A 38 7.78 10.25 5.58
C GLY A 38 6.26 10.28 5.38
N ASP A 39 5.62 11.24 6.04
CA ASP A 39 4.15 11.28 6.17
C ASP A 39 3.41 11.47 4.86
N ASP A 40 3.88 12.33 3.95
CA ASP A 40 3.24 12.50 2.64
C ASP A 40 3.31 11.21 1.79
N ALA A 41 4.47 10.51 1.81
CA ALA A 41 4.65 9.25 1.11
C ALA A 41 3.81 8.12 1.75
N MET A 42 3.76 8.08 3.08
CA MET A 42 2.91 7.14 3.82
C MET A 42 1.43 7.39 3.53
N PHE A 43 1.02 8.65 3.53
CA PHE A 43 -0.35 9.04 3.21
C PHE A 43 -0.74 8.67 1.77
N GLU A 44 0.16 8.87 0.78
CA GLU A 44 -0.05 8.39 -0.58
C GLU A 44 -0.35 6.89 -0.58
N ARG A 45 0.47 6.11 0.14
CA ARG A 45 0.33 4.64 0.15
C ARG A 45 -0.98 4.22 0.81
N VAL A 46 -1.35 4.79 1.96
CA VAL A 46 -2.63 4.53 2.64
C VAL A 46 -3.82 4.86 1.71
N ALA A 47 -3.78 6.00 1.03
CA ALA A 47 -4.84 6.40 0.12
C ALA A 47 -4.98 5.43 -1.07
N LEU A 48 -3.87 5.08 -1.72
CA LEU A 48 -3.87 4.18 -2.88
C LEU A 48 -4.32 2.76 -2.52
N GLU A 49 -3.92 2.23 -1.36
CA GLU A 49 -4.42 0.94 -0.84
C GLU A 49 -5.94 1.01 -0.56
N GLY A 50 -6.43 2.14 -0.04
CA GLY A 50 -7.86 2.37 0.11
C GLY A 50 -8.60 2.38 -1.23
N PHE A 51 -8.01 2.99 -2.28
CA PHE A 51 -8.57 2.96 -3.64
C PHE A 51 -8.54 1.56 -4.24
N GLN A 52 -7.56 0.73 -3.89
CA GLN A 52 -7.47 -0.65 -4.36
C GLN A 52 -8.63 -1.53 -3.88
N ALA A 53 -9.24 -1.25 -2.73
CA ALA A 53 -10.30 -2.11 -2.18
C ALA A 53 -11.36 -2.45 -3.24
N GLY A 54 -11.49 -3.74 -3.57
CA GLY A 54 -12.35 -4.28 -4.63
C GLY A 54 -11.76 -4.26 -6.04
N LEU A 55 -10.47 -3.89 -6.20
CA LEU A 55 -9.76 -3.81 -7.47
C LEU A 55 -8.41 -4.53 -7.39
N SER A 56 -7.73 -4.70 -8.52
CA SER A 56 -6.35 -5.18 -8.55
C SER A 56 -5.35 -4.03 -8.36
N TRP A 57 -4.20 -4.32 -7.71
CA TRP A 57 -3.16 -3.31 -7.52
C TRP A 57 -2.63 -2.74 -8.84
N ILE A 58 -2.45 -3.57 -9.87
CA ILE A 58 -2.00 -3.10 -11.18
C ILE A 58 -2.96 -2.04 -11.78
N THR A 59 -4.26 -2.11 -11.47
CA THR A 59 -5.23 -1.09 -11.90
C THR A 59 -4.93 0.26 -11.25
N ILE A 60 -4.56 0.26 -9.98
CA ILE A 60 -4.15 1.47 -9.24
C ILE A 60 -2.79 1.95 -9.72
N LEU A 61 -1.83 1.04 -9.84
CA LEU A 61 -0.46 1.35 -10.25
C LEU A 61 -0.40 2.06 -11.61
N ARG A 62 -1.17 1.59 -12.59
CA ARG A 62 -1.28 2.23 -13.92
C ARG A 62 -1.86 3.64 -13.88
N ARG A 63 -2.63 3.98 -12.84
CA ARG A 63 -3.25 5.29 -12.64
C ARG A 63 -2.52 6.15 -11.61
N ARG A 64 -1.44 5.66 -11.01
CA ARG A 64 -0.76 6.32 -9.89
C ARG A 64 -0.38 7.77 -10.20
N GLU A 65 0.16 8.03 -11.38
CA GLU A 65 0.53 9.39 -11.77
C GLU A 65 -0.69 10.32 -11.91
N ASN A 66 -1.82 9.79 -12.38
CA ASN A 66 -3.07 10.55 -12.44
C ASN A 66 -3.62 10.82 -11.02
N PHE A 67 -3.52 9.84 -10.12
CA PHE A 67 -3.84 10.05 -8.71
C PHE A 67 -2.95 11.12 -8.06
N ARG A 68 -1.64 11.10 -8.31
CA ARG A 68 -0.72 12.13 -7.84
C ARG A 68 -1.13 13.53 -8.32
N LYS A 69 -1.39 13.69 -9.60
CA LYS A 69 -1.90 14.96 -10.17
C LYS A 69 -3.22 15.37 -9.54
N ALA A 70 -4.18 14.46 -9.40
CA ALA A 70 -5.50 14.69 -8.84
C ALA A 70 -5.45 15.13 -7.37
N PHE A 71 -4.60 14.48 -6.57
CA PHE A 71 -4.47 14.70 -5.13
C PHE A 71 -3.23 15.52 -4.73
N LYS A 72 -2.74 16.44 -5.61
CA LYS A 72 -1.66 17.40 -5.27
C LYS A 72 -0.37 16.72 -4.80
N ASN A 73 0.03 15.62 -5.47
CA ASN A 73 1.14 14.74 -5.08
C ASN A 73 1.01 14.19 -3.65
N PHE A 74 -0.20 13.99 -3.20
CA PHE A 74 -0.54 13.53 -1.85
C PHE A 74 0.09 14.35 -0.72
N GLN A 75 0.47 15.61 -0.99
CA GLN A 75 0.91 16.51 0.05
C GLN A 75 -0.24 16.77 1.02
N ILE A 76 -0.14 16.23 2.23
CA ILE A 76 -1.21 16.17 3.22
C ILE A 76 -1.85 17.54 3.42
N ALA A 77 -1.02 18.59 3.61
CA ALA A 77 -1.52 19.95 3.80
C ALA A 77 -2.29 20.52 2.61
N LYS A 78 -2.00 20.06 1.38
CA LYS A 78 -2.72 20.49 0.17
C LYS A 78 -3.99 19.68 -0.03
N VAL A 79 -3.95 18.36 0.21
CA VAL A 79 -5.13 17.50 0.12
C VAL A 79 -6.17 17.88 1.18
N ALA A 80 -5.74 18.19 2.41
CA ALA A 80 -6.64 18.62 3.49
C ALA A 80 -7.42 19.90 3.20
N ARG A 81 -6.92 20.76 2.29
CA ARG A 81 -7.61 22.00 1.85
C ARG A 81 -8.61 21.78 0.72
N MET A 82 -8.66 20.57 0.15
CA MET A 82 -9.62 20.29 -0.92
C MET A 82 -11.06 20.35 -0.36
N SER A 83 -11.96 20.82 -1.22
CA SER A 83 -13.37 21.09 -0.91
C SER A 83 -14.31 20.11 -1.61
N ASP A 84 -15.60 20.20 -1.32
CA ASP A 84 -16.63 19.42 -2.03
C ASP A 84 -16.63 19.72 -3.53
N LYS A 85 -16.30 20.96 -3.95
CA LYS A 85 -16.11 21.30 -5.38
C LYS A 85 -14.99 20.52 -6.03
N ASP A 86 -13.92 20.22 -5.26
CA ASP A 86 -12.83 19.38 -5.76
C ASP A 86 -13.27 17.92 -5.86
N VAL A 87 -14.10 17.43 -4.93
CA VAL A 87 -14.71 16.09 -5.03
C VAL A 87 -15.52 15.95 -6.32
N GLU A 88 -16.38 16.95 -6.65
CA GLU A 88 -17.15 16.93 -7.91
C GLU A 88 -16.23 16.87 -9.13
N LYS A 89 -15.19 17.72 -9.20
CA LYS A 89 -14.21 17.70 -10.28
C LYS A 89 -13.49 16.34 -10.40
N LEU A 90 -13.18 15.70 -9.28
CA LEU A 90 -12.54 14.39 -9.28
C LEU A 90 -13.48 13.27 -9.71
N MET A 91 -14.79 13.42 -9.51
CA MET A 91 -15.79 12.49 -10.04
C MET A 91 -15.90 12.53 -11.57
N ASP A 92 -15.49 13.63 -12.21
CA ASP A 92 -15.43 13.77 -13.67
C ASP A 92 -14.07 13.34 -14.26
N ASN A 93 -13.07 13.05 -13.41
CA ASN A 93 -11.73 12.67 -13.83
C ASN A 93 -11.64 11.17 -14.15
N ASP A 94 -11.57 10.80 -15.42
CA ASP A 94 -11.46 9.41 -15.90
C ASP A 94 -10.07 8.78 -15.66
N GLY A 95 -9.08 9.59 -15.36
CA GLY A 95 -7.72 9.15 -15.03
C GLY A 95 -7.61 8.44 -13.68
N ILE A 96 -8.60 8.57 -12.80
CA ILE A 96 -8.64 7.94 -11.47
C ILE A 96 -9.85 7.01 -11.30
N ILE A 97 -9.90 6.30 -10.18
CA ILE A 97 -11.10 5.54 -9.80
C ILE A 97 -12.15 6.52 -9.27
N ARG A 98 -13.22 6.71 -10.03
CA ARG A 98 -14.34 7.61 -9.71
C ARG A 98 -15.27 7.00 -8.66
N ASN A 99 -14.84 7.05 -7.41
CA ASN A 99 -15.64 6.61 -6.26
C ASN A 99 -15.69 7.75 -5.24
N ARG A 100 -16.87 8.39 -5.12
CA ARG A 100 -17.09 9.55 -4.25
C ARG A 100 -16.67 9.29 -2.81
N ALA A 101 -17.02 8.14 -2.27
CA ALA A 101 -16.71 7.81 -0.88
C ALA A 101 -15.19 7.70 -0.67
N LYS A 102 -14.46 7.08 -1.59
CA LYS A 102 -12.98 6.97 -1.52
C LYS A 102 -12.30 8.32 -1.72
N ILE A 103 -12.81 9.16 -2.63
CA ILE A 103 -12.29 10.53 -2.84
C ILE A 103 -12.50 11.37 -1.59
N ALA A 104 -13.71 11.41 -1.05
CA ALA A 104 -14.04 12.17 0.16
C ALA A 104 -13.25 11.66 1.37
N SER A 105 -13.09 10.34 1.51
CA SER A 105 -12.31 9.76 2.62
C SER A 105 -10.83 10.14 2.53
N THR A 106 -10.23 10.21 1.34
CA THR A 106 -8.85 10.67 1.18
C THR A 106 -8.68 12.10 1.70
N ILE A 107 -9.60 13.00 1.39
CA ILE A 107 -9.57 14.37 1.90
C ILE A 107 -9.78 14.41 3.42
N SER A 108 -10.73 13.62 3.92
CA SER A 108 -10.99 13.51 5.37
C SER A 108 -9.78 12.95 6.11
N ASN A 109 -9.17 11.88 5.61
CA ASN A 109 -7.98 11.28 6.19
C ASN A 109 -6.80 12.28 6.22
N ALA A 110 -6.62 13.11 5.18
CA ALA A 110 -5.62 14.19 5.19
C ALA A 110 -5.88 15.22 6.31
N LYS A 111 -7.14 15.62 6.51
CA LYS A 111 -7.51 16.54 7.59
C LYS A 111 -7.25 15.93 8.97
N LEU A 112 -7.50 14.63 9.13
CA LEU A 112 -7.20 13.90 10.36
C LEU A 112 -5.69 13.83 10.60
N THR A 113 -4.92 13.50 9.57
CA THR A 113 -3.45 13.42 9.68
C THR A 113 -2.83 14.72 10.19
N LEU A 114 -3.34 15.89 9.78
CA LEU A 114 -2.87 17.19 10.29
C LEU A 114 -3.19 17.45 11.78
N ARG A 115 -4.02 16.62 12.41
CA ARG A 115 -4.43 16.75 13.82
C ARG A 115 -3.81 15.70 14.72
N LEU A 116 -3.03 14.78 14.15
CA LEU A 116 -2.33 13.75 14.92
C LEU A 116 -1.26 14.42 15.79
N GLU A 117 -1.05 13.90 16.99
CA GLU A 117 0.04 14.29 17.89
C GLU A 117 1.37 13.70 17.41
N ASP A 118 1.33 12.40 17.02
CA ASP A 118 2.47 11.70 16.44
C ASP A 118 2.42 11.73 14.91
N SER A 119 3.55 11.47 14.23
CA SER A 119 3.57 11.36 12.79
C SER A 119 2.75 10.14 12.31
N LEU A 120 2.11 10.25 11.14
CA LEU A 120 1.39 9.13 10.53
C LEU A 120 2.33 7.92 10.34
N THR A 121 3.57 8.20 9.97
CA THR A 121 4.62 7.20 9.79
C THR A 121 4.87 6.45 11.09
N ASP A 122 5.07 7.15 12.20
CA ASP A 122 5.36 6.53 13.50
C ASP A 122 4.17 5.72 14.01
N ILE A 123 2.95 6.24 13.88
CA ILE A 123 1.73 5.51 14.23
C ILE A 123 1.66 4.18 13.46
N ILE A 124 1.89 4.21 12.14
CA ILE A 124 1.81 3.00 11.31
C ILE A 124 2.93 2.03 11.69
N TRP A 125 4.18 2.51 11.78
CA TRP A 125 5.33 1.66 12.11
C TRP A 125 5.30 1.10 13.54
N SER A 126 4.58 1.71 14.48
CA SER A 126 4.39 1.17 15.84
C SER A 126 3.71 -0.21 15.85
N HIS A 127 3.03 -0.58 14.76
CA HIS A 127 2.39 -1.88 14.57
C HIS A 127 3.26 -2.91 13.83
N ALA A 128 4.55 -2.61 13.62
CA ALA A 128 5.46 -3.54 12.95
C ALA A 128 5.59 -4.86 13.74
N PRO A 129 5.55 -6.02 13.06
CA PRO A 129 5.79 -7.30 13.72
C PRO A 129 7.23 -7.39 14.25
N LYS A 130 7.44 -8.16 15.32
CA LYS A 130 8.79 -8.40 15.89
C LYS A 130 9.74 -9.08 14.88
N VAL A 131 9.20 -9.83 13.93
CA VAL A 131 9.94 -10.54 12.89
C VAL A 131 9.36 -10.13 11.53
N ARG A 132 10.14 -9.38 10.78
CA ARG A 132 9.74 -8.86 9.47
C ARG A 132 9.64 -9.97 8.41
N THR A 133 10.61 -10.90 8.41
CA THR A 133 10.67 -12.01 7.46
C THR A 133 10.36 -13.33 8.16
N LYS A 134 9.16 -13.90 7.94
CA LYS A 134 8.80 -15.20 8.51
C LYS A 134 9.63 -16.32 7.89
N ARG A 135 10.26 -17.16 8.72
CA ARG A 135 10.93 -18.37 8.27
C ARG A 135 9.89 -19.44 7.96
N VAL A 136 9.71 -19.73 6.67
CA VAL A 136 8.76 -20.71 6.16
C VAL A 136 9.35 -21.43 4.94
N SER A 137 9.10 -22.73 4.80
CA SER A 137 9.53 -23.47 3.61
C SER A 137 8.70 -23.06 2.38
N ALA A 138 9.27 -23.26 1.19
CA ALA A 138 8.62 -22.91 -0.07
C ALA A 138 7.26 -23.61 -0.28
N GLU A 139 7.12 -24.82 0.25
CA GLU A 139 5.88 -25.63 0.14
C GLU A 139 4.76 -25.13 1.07
N LYS A 140 5.14 -24.54 2.21
CA LYS A 140 4.20 -24.05 3.25
C LYS A 140 3.92 -22.58 3.15
N PHE A 141 4.60 -21.86 2.24
CA PHE A 141 4.42 -20.43 2.10
C PHE A 141 3.07 -20.12 1.43
N GLU A 142 2.32 -19.24 2.07
CA GLU A 142 1.09 -18.64 1.54
C GLU A 142 1.09 -17.15 1.87
N PHE A 143 0.56 -16.35 0.96
CA PHE A 143 0.31 -14.92 1.22
C PHE A 143 -0.83 -14.80 2.22
N ALA A 144 -0.57 -14.15 3.35
CA ALA A 144 -1.64 -13.84 4.28
C ALA A 144 -2.51 -12.70 3.73
N ALA A 145 -3.78 -12.72 4.05
CA ALA A 145 -4.70 -11.62 3.75
C ALA A 145 -4.87 -10.67 4.94
N ILE A 146 -4.68 -11.18 6.15
CA ILE A 146 -4.88 -10.45 7.42
C ILE A 146 -3.92 -11.06 8.44
N THR A 147 -3.42 -10.23 9.36
CA THR A 147 -2.63 -10.67 10.53
C THR A 147 -3.10 -9.91 11.78
N PRO A 148 -2.75 -10.38 13.00
CA PRO A 148 -3.07 -9.64 14.23
C PRO A 148 -2.57 -8.18 14.22
N GLU A 149 -1.39 -7.94 13.63
CA GLU A 149 -0.81 -6.61 13.52
C GLU A 149 -1.63 -5.73 12.57
N SER A 150 -2.09 -6.26 11.42
CA SER A 150 -2.93 -5.51 10.49
C SER A 150 -4.32 -5.23 11.06
N GLU A 151 -4.86 -6.12 11.88
CA GLU A 151 -6.11 -5.87 12.63
C GLU A 151 -5.92 -4.76 13.68
N ALA A 152 -4.82 -4.81 14.42
CA ALA A 152 -4.48 -3.78 15.39
C ALA A 152 -4.26 -2.41 14.72
N LEU A 153 -3.50 -2.35 13.62
CA LEU A 153 -3.31 -1.13 12.83
C LEU A 153 -4.63 -0.59 12.30
N SER A 154 -5.46 -1.45 11.73
CA SER A 154 -6.80 -1.08 11.25
C SER A 154 -7.65 -0.49 12.39
N LYS A 155 -7.64 -1.10 13.56
CA LYS A 155 -8.36 -0.61 14.75
C LYS A 155 -7.85 0.77 15.17
N THR A 156 -6.54 0.95 15.28
CA THR A 156 -5.92 2.23 15.65
C THR A 156 -6.35 3.34 14.67
N LEU A 157 -6.18 3.14 13.37
CA LEU A 157 -6.52 4.15 12.37
C LEU A 157 -8.02 4.47 12.35
N ARG A 158 -8.89 3.46 12.54
CA ARG A 158 -10.34 3.68 12.65
C ARG A 158 -10.71 4.47 13.90
N THR A 159 -10.05 4.22 15.03
CA THR A 159 -10.26 5.00 16.26
C THR A 159 -9.85 6.46 16.08
N LEU A 160 -8.83 6.73 15.27
CA LEU A 160 -8.43 8.07 14.86
C LEU A 160 -9.36 8.68 13.79
N GLY A 161 -10.40 7.96 13.35
CA GLY A 161 -11.41 8.43 12.40
C GLY A 161 -11.10 8.14 10.93
N PHE A 162 -10.00 7.45 10.60
CA PHE A 162 -9.66 7.10 9.23
C PHE A 162 -10.66 6.14 8.61
N SER A 163 -10.91 6.30 7.32
CA SER A 163 -11.78 5.46 6.51
C SER A 163 -10.99 4.70 5.44
N PHE A 164 -11.55 3.58 4.96
CA PHE A 164 -10.94 2.67 3.99
C PHE A 164 -9.61 2.06 4.45
N VAL A 165 -9.49 1.84 5.75
CA VAL A 165 -8.33 1.25 6.43
C VAL A 165 -8.69 -0.10 7.07
N GLY A 166 -9.41 -0.97 6.35
CA GLY A 166 -9.78 -2.31 6.83
C GLY A 166 -8.56 -3.23 7.01
N PRO A 167 -8.67 -4.33 7.79
CA PRO A 167 -7.52 -5.19 8.10
C PRO A 167 -6.79 -5.73 6.87
N THR A 168 -7.52 -6.15 5.84
CA THR A 168 -6.93 -6.61 4.57
C THR A 168 -6.19 -5.49 3.85
N THR A 169 -6.77 -4.28 3.80
CA THR A 169 -6.11 -3.09 3.23
C THR A 169 -4.85 -2.74 4.01
N MET A 170 -4.90 -2.84 5.34
CA MET A 170 -3.74 -2.55 6.18
C MET A 170 -2.66 -3.62 6.06
N TYR A 171 -3.02 -4.89 5.83
CA TYR A 171 -2.00 -5.89 5.54
C TYR A 171 -1.31 -5.64 4.18
N ALA A 172 -2.07 -5.29 3.14
CA ALA A 172 -1.49 -4.87 1.86
C ALA A 172 -0.58 -3.64 2.01
N LEU A 173 -0.96 -2.66 2.84
CA LEU A 173 -0.10 -1.54 3.21
C LEU A 173 1.20 -2.03 3.86
N MET A 174 1.13 -2.91 4.88
CA MET A 174 2.31 -3.43 5.57
C MET A 174 3.27 -4.15 4.62
N GLN A 175 2.75 -4.90 3.65
CA GLN A 175 3.54 -5.52 2.60
C GLN A 175 4.21 -4.45 1.71
N SER A 176 3.44 -3.49 1.22
CA SER A 176 3.89 -2.51 0.24
C SER A 176 4.93 -1.53 0.79
N ILE A 177 4.85 -1.19 2.09
CA ILE A 177 5.81 -0.29 2.76
C ILE A 177 7.00 -1.02 3.40
N GLY A 178 7.11 -2.32 3.20
CA GLY A 178 8.21 -3.12 3.73
C GLY A 178 8.18 -3.37 5.23
N MET A 179 7.05 -3.20 5.88
CA MET A 179 6.87 -3.55 7.29
C MET A 179 6.94 -5.07 7.50
N VAL A 180 6.54 -5.83 6.50
CA VAL A 180 6.73 -7.27 6.39
C VAL A 180 7.46 -7.59 5.08
N ASN A 181 8.30 -8.63 5.08
CA ASN A 181 8.93 -9.13 3.87
C ASN A 181 8.19 -10.40 3.42
N ASP A 182 7.18 -10.21 2.61
CA ASP A 182 6.34 -11.28 2.06
C ASP A 182 6.76 -11.73 0.65
N HIS A 183 7.97 -11.36 0.20
CA HIS A 183 8.52 -12.01 -0.99
C HIS A 183 8.59 -13.52 -0.77
N ALA A 184 8.07 -14.30 -1.73
CA ALA A 184 7.99 -15.75 -1.59
C ALA A 184 9.40 -16.39 -1.46
N PRO A 185 9.56 -17.50 -0.72
CA PRO A 185 10.81 -18.25 -0.67
C PRO A 185 11.25 -18.66 -2.08
N GLY A 186 12.48 -18.26 -2.46
CA GLY A 186 13.01 -18.41 -3.80
C GLY A 186 12.92 -17.16 -4.67
N CYS A 187 12.18 -16.14 -4.27
CA CYS A 187 12.22 -14.82 -4.90
C CYS A 187 13.54 -14.12 -4.57
N PHE A 188 14.20 -13.53 -5.57
CA PHE A 188 15.50 -12.88 -5.39
C PHE A 188 15.44 -11.68 -4.42
N ARG A 189 14.31 -10.96 -4.39
CA ARG A 189 14.11 -9.82 -3.49
C ARG A 189 14.00 -10.23 -2.02
N ARG A 190 13.51 -11.45 -1.75
CA ARG A 190 13.37 -11.92 -0.36
C ARG A 190 14.69 -11.83 0.41
N ASN A 191 15.78 -12.26 -0.21
CA ASN A 191 17.10 -12.27 0.44
C ASN A 191 17.74 -10.87 0.49
N GLN A 192 17.45 -10.01 -0.49
CA GLN A 192 17.95 -8.63 -0.52
C GLN A 192 17.30 -7.73 0.54
N LEU A 193 16.09 -8.08 0.97
CA LEU A 193 15.29 -7.32 1.95
C LEU A 193 15.24 -8.03 3.32
N GLN A 194 16.10 -9.03 3.54
CA GLN A 194 16.28 -9.58 4.90
C GLN A 194 17.00 -8.56 5.78
N ASP A 195 16.59 -8.51 7.05
CA ASP A 195 17.19 -7.68 8.09
C ASP A 195 18.62 -8.09 8.39
#